data_a177862cf58a049f6b1c4f7f864e6884
#
_entry.id   a177862cf58a049f6b1c4f7f864e6884
#
_cell.length_a   1.000
_cell.length_b   1.000
_cell.length_c   1.000
_cell.angle_alpha   90.00
_cell.angle_beta   90.00
_cell.angle_gamma   90.00
#
_symmetry.space_group_name_H-M   'P 1'
#
loop_
_entity.id
_entity.type
_entity.pdbx_description
1 polymer ?
#
loop_
_entity_poly.entity_id
_entity_poly.type
_entity_poly.pdbx_seq_one_letter_code
_entity_poly.pdbx_strand_id
1 'polypeptide(L)'
;IKKCTGEVKGRVFFNGHPDAVWNWPVNNKFGGTAHVAHLVTSVVSGLVVLGLNIAAAVATKCQPVVDYTVAGYVALYGPVLFWMGIAILVMVPCLVGMYFMWDENTITDGANDNLTGCYMGIAILKAMKDQGIELEHTEVGVIISGSEEAGLRGAMAWCEAHKGGFD
;
A
#
# COMPACT_ATOMS: atom_id res chain seq x y z
N ILE A 1 -7.45 -21.96 -19.51
CA ILE A 1 -6.62 -21.57 -20.66
C ILE A 1 -7.30 -22.03 -21.93
N LYS A 2 -7.45 -21.13 -22.92
CA LYS A 2 -7.79 -21.48 -24.30
C LYS A 2 -6.53 -21.87 -25.06
N LYS A 3 -6.46 -23.09 -25.51
CA LYS A 3 -5.33 -23.65 -26.26
C LYS A 3 -5.29 -23.06 -27.68
N CYS A 4 -4.09 -22.96 -28.25
CA CYS A 4 -3.89 -22.65 -29.67
C CYS A 4 -3.99 -23.91 -30.52
N THR A 5 -4.08 -23.73 -31.87
CA THR A 5 -4.22 -24.82 -32.81
C THR A 5 -2.91 -25.38 -33.34
N GLY A 6 -1.82 -24.62 -33.23
CA GLY A 6 -0.48 -24.99 -33.67
C GLY A 6 0.52 -25.01 -32.50
N GLU A 7 1.80 -24.91 -32.85
CA GLU A 7 2.88 -24.84 -31.90
C GLU A 7 2.78 -23.59 -31.03
N VAL A 8 2.91 -23.72 -29.70
CA VAL A 8 2.83 -22.58 -28.78
C VAL A 8 4.07 -21.72 -28.90
N LYS A 9 3.90 -20.48 -29.36
CA LYS A 9 4.97 -19.46 -29.43
C LYS A 9 4.81 -18.38 -28.37
N GLY A 10 3.60 -18.25 -27.80
CA GLY A 10 3.35 -17.27 -26.74
C GLY A 10 2.15 -17.63 -25.89
N ARG A 11 2.13 -17.03 -24.70
CA ARG A 11 1.01 -17.14 -23.75
C ARG A 11 0.64 -15.75 -23.24
N VAL A 12 -0.65 -15.46 -23.20
CA VAL A 12 -1.21 -14.23 -22.63
C VAL A 12 -2.12 -14.61 -21.49
N PHE A 13 -1.86 -14.04 -20.33
CA PHE A 13 -2.71 -14.23 -19.16
C PHE A 13 -3.30 -12.91 -18.71
N PHE A 14 -4.62 -12.88 -18.57
CA PHE A 14 -5.33 -11.83 -17.85
C PHE A 14 -5.32 -12.18 -16.38
N ASN A 15 -4.91 -11.24 -15.54
CA ASN A 15 -4.91 -11.44 -14.09
C ASN A 15 -5.96 -10.54 -13.44
N GLY A 16 -6.66 -11.10 -12.45
CA GLY A 16 -7.53 -10.38 -11.53
C GLY A 16 -7.49 -11.01 -10.16
N HIS A 17 -7.93 -10.28 -9.14
CA HIS A 17 -8.01 -10.79 -7.78
C HIS A 17 -9.40 -10.59 -7.18
N PRO A 18 -9.90 -11.55 -6.38
CA PRO A 18 -11.22 -11.48 -5.76
C PRO A 18 -11.21 -10.89 -4.36
N ASP A 19 -10.03 -10.70 -3.77
CA ASP A 19 -9.86 -10.07 -2.47
C ASP A 19 -9.99 -8.55 -2.60
N ALA A 20 -10.43 -7.91 -1.53
CA ALA A 20 -10.67 -6.48 -1.45
C ALA A 20 -9.88 -5.88 -0.29
N VAL A 21 -9.46 -4.64 -0.47
CA VAL A 21 -8.81 -3.84 0.57
C VAL A 21 -9.78 -3.57 1.72
N TRP A 22 -9.25 -3.31 2.89
CA TRP A 22 -10.04 -2.86 4.03
C TRP A 22 -10.79 -1.57 3.75
N ASN A 23 -11.90 -1.37 4.43
CA ASN A 23 -12.66 -0.14 4.33
C ASN A 23 -11.80 1.06 4.77
N TRP A 24 -11.85 2.13 3.98
CA TRP A 24 -11.13 3.38 4.21
C TRP A 24 -12.12 4.50 4.52
N PRO A 25 -12.48 4.71 5.81
CA PRO A 25 -13.56 5.61 6.20
C PRO A 25 -13.39 7.04 5.70
N VAL A 26 -12.16 7.57 5.70
CA VAL A 26 -11.85 8.92 5.21
C VAL A 26 -12.11 9.03 3.72
N ASN A 27 -11.69 8.03 2.94
CA ASN A 27 -11.93 7.98 1.51
C ASN A 27 -13.44 7.91 1.19
N ASN A 28 -14.16 7.04 1.89
CA ASN A 28 -15.58 6.83 1.66
C ASN A 28 -16.43 8.05 2.05
N LYS A 29 -16.07 8.75 3.12
CA LYS A 29 -16.83 9.87 3.64
C LYS A 29 -16.48 11.19 2.96
N PHE A 30 -15.22 11.43 2.63
CA PHE A 30 -14.70 12.73 2.18
C PHE A 30 -14.07 12.67 0.78
N GLY A 31 -13.97 11.49 0.17
CA GLY A 31 -13.39 11.27 -1.15
C GLY A 31 -11.88 11.09 -1.16
N GLY A 32 -11.36 10.65 -2.31
CA GLY A 32 -9.96 10.27 -2.49
C GLY A 32 -8.97 11.41 -2.24
N THR A 33 -9.32 12.65 -2.59
CA THR A 33 -8.45 13.82 -2.33
C THR A 33 -8.22 14.04 -0.84
N ALA A 34 -9.27 13.93 -0.04
CA ALA A 34 -9.17 14.07 1.42
C ALA A 34 -8.37 12.94 2.02
N HIS A 35 -8.54 11.73 1.49
CA HIS A 35 -7.76 10.56 1.91
C HIS A 35 -6.26 10.74 1.63
N VAL A 36 -5.89 11.14 0.41
CA VAL A 36 -4.49 11.42 0.04
C VAL A 36 -3.92 12.54 0.89
N ALA A 37 -4.66 13.63 1.10
CA ALA A 37 -4.22 14.72 1.95
C ALA A 37 -3.96 14.25 3.39
N HIS A 38 -4.84 13.42 3.95
CA HIS A 38 -4.68 12.83 5.28
C HIS A 38 -3.43 11.94 5.34
N LEU A 39 -3.23 11.06 4.38
CA LEU A 39 -2.07 10.19 4.28
C LEU A 39 -0.75 10.99 4.22
N VAL A 40 -0.67 11.95 3.30
CA VAL A 40 0.52 12.80 3.12
C VAL A 40 0.81 13.59 4.39
N THR A 41 -0.20 14.22 4.99
CA THR A 41 -0.03 14.99 6.22
C THR A 41 0.48 14.12 7.36
N SER A 42 -0.04 12.90 7.50
CA SER A 42 0.37 11.95 8.54
C SER A 42 1.82 11.50 8.35
N VAL A 43 2.21 11.13 7.13
CA VAL A 43 3.61 10.74 6.82
C VAL A 43 4.57 11.91 7.06
N VAL A 44 4.24 13.10 6.58
CA VAL A 44 5.06 14.31 6.78
C VAL A 44 5.20 14.62 8.27
N SER A 45 4.11 14.51 9.04
CA SER A 45 4.15 14.69 10.50
C SER A 45 5.11 13.73 11.18
N GLY A 46 5.09 12.46 10.80
CA GLY A 46 6.03 11.45 11.31
C GLY A 46 7.48 11.81 11.00
N LEU A 47 7.77 12.21 9.77
CA LEU A 47 9.11 12.61 9.36
C LEU A 47 9.60 13.87 10.09
N VAL A 48 8.73 14.86 10.30
CA VAL A 48 9.05 16.08 11.06
C VAL A 48 9.37 15.74 12.50
N VAL A 49 8.54 14.92 13.16
CA VAL A 49 8.79 14.50 14.55
C VAL A 49 10.13 13.73 14.66
N LEU A 50 10.39 12.81 13.73
CA LEU A 50 11.65 12.07 13.69
C LEU A 50 12.85 13.01 13.49
N GLY A 51 12.77 13.93 12.51
CA GLY A 51 13.82 14.90 12.23
C GLY A 51 14.14 15.82 13.43
N LEU A 52 13.11 16.31 14.11
CA LEU A 52 13.27 17.12 15.31
C LEU A 52 13.93 16.33 16.46
N ASN A 53 13.58 15.06 16.64
CA ASN A 53 14.21 14.21 17.65
C ASN A 53 15.69 13.97 17.34
N ILE A 54 16.03 13.71 16.08
CA ILE A 54 17.44 13.57 15.64
C ILE A 54 18.20 14.88 15.87
N ALA A 55 17.64 16.02 15.44
CA ALA A 55 18.26 17.32 15.60
C ALA A 55 18.52 17.66 17.08
N ALA A 56 17.55 17.36 17.95
CA ALA A 56 17.71 17.55 19.39
C ALA A 56 18.80 16.65 19.97
N ALA A 57 18.83 15.37 19.58
CA ALA A 57 19.85 14.42 20.03
C ALA A 57 21.26 14.86 19.62
N VAL A 58 21.42 15.38 18.40
CA VAL A 58 22.69 15.93 17.91
C VAL A 58 23.06 17.20 18.68
N ALA A 59 22.13 18.13 18.82
CA ALA A 59 22.37 19.39 19.53
C ALA A 59 22.79 19.17 20.99
N THR A 60 22.15 18.21 21.67
CA THR A 60 22.50 17.89 23.07
C THR A 60 23.87 17.21 23.22
N LYS A 61 24.29 16.41 22.22
CA LYS A 61 25.64 15.79 22.24
C LYS A 61 26.76 16.79 21.93
N CYS A 62 26.47 17.83 21.17
CA CYS A 62 27.46 18.80 20.71
C CYS A 62 27.67 19.97 21.71
N GLN A 63 26.84 20.08 22.76
CA GLN A 63 26.93 21.15 23.75
C GLN A 63 27.65 20.64 25.00
N PRO A 64 28.77 21.28 25.40
CA PRO A 64 29.42 20.94 26.68
C PRO A 64 28.49 21.36 27.83
N VAL A 65 28.21 20.42 28.73
CA VAL A 65 27.50 20.73 29.97
C VAL A 65 28.49 21.44 30.91
N VAL A 66 28.29 22.72 31.09
CA VAL A 66 29.14 23.55 31.93
C VAL A 66 28.63 23.54 33.37
N ASP A 67 27.34 23.32 33.59
CA ASP A 67 26.69 23.23 34.88
C ASP A 67 25.90 21.93 35.00
N TYR A 68 26.33 21.05 35.90
CA TYR A 68 25.70 19.74 36.13
C TYR A 68 24.52 19.79 37.10
N THR A 69 24.01 20.96 37.42
CA THR A 69 22.78 21.12 38.21
C THR A 69 21.54 20.91 37.33
N VAL A 70 20.40 20.60 37.98
CA VAL A 70 19.12 20.51 37.27
C VAL A 70 18.78 21.84 36.55
N ALA A 71 19.12 22.97 37.20
CA ALA A 71 18.90 24.30 36.60
C ALA A 71 19.75 24.51 35.36
N GLY A 72 21.01 24.09 35.34
CA GLY A 72 21.90 24.16 34.20
C GLY A 72 21.40 23.31 33.02
N TYR A 73 20.93 22.09 33.26
CA TYR A 73 20.32 21.24 32.25
C TYR A 73 19.04 21.86 31.70
N VAL A 74 18.16 22.40 32.51
CA VAL A 74 16.92 23.05 32.09
C VAL A 74 17.22 24.31 31.27
N ALA A 75 18.21 25.11 31.67
CA ALA A 75 18.59 26.28 30.90
C ALA A 75 19.16 25.94 29.53
N LEU A 76 19.97 24.87 29.44
CA LEU A 76 20.60 24.46 28.17
C LEU A 76 19.64 23.75 27.21
N TYR A 77 18.85 22.81 27.71
CA TYR A 77 18.03 21.93 26.88
C TYR A 77 16.54 22.30 26.91
N GLY A 78 16.10 23.09 27.89
CA GLY A 78 14.70 23.45 28.06
C GLY A 78 14.05 24.04 26.82
N PRO A 79 14.67 25.01 26.12
CA PRO A 79 14.08 25.57 24.88
C PRO A 79 13.90 24.54 23.78
N VAL A 80 14.85 23.62 23.59
CA VAL A 80 14.78 22.56 22.58
C VAL A 80 13.66 21.58 22.94
N LEU A 81 13.60 21.14 24.18
CA LEU A 81 12.57 20.22 24.66
C LEU A 81 11.17 20.85 24.62
N PHE A 82 11.06 22.16 24.89
CA PHE A 82 9.81 22.90 24.80
C PHE A 82 9.27 22.91 23.35
N TRP A 83 10.11 23.30 22.39
CA TRP A 83 9.68 23.34 20.97
C TRP A 83 9.41 21.95 20.40
N MET A 84 10.18 20.93 20.82
CA MET A 84 9.87 19.54 20.49
C MET A 84 8.51 19.12 21.03
N GLY A 85 8.19 19.48 22.29
CA GLY A 85 6.89 19.21 22.88
C GLY A 85 5.75 19.85 22.11
N ILE A 86 5.90 21.11 21.70
CA ILE A 86 4.92 21.81 20.85
C ILE A 86 4.76 21.09 19.50
N ALA A 87 5.86 20.74 18.83
CA ALA A 87 5.81 20.05 17.56
C ALA A 87 5.10 18.68 17.68
N ILE A 88 5.38 17.91 18.72
CA ILE A 88 4.69 16.64 19.00
C ILE A 88 3.21 16.87 19.23
N LEU A 89 2.83 17.85 20.04
CA LEU A 89 1.42 18.19 20.33
C LEU A 89 0.62 18.52 19.07
N VAL A 90 1.24 19.24 18.13
CA VAL A 90 0.61 19.61 16.85
C VAL A 90 0.53 18.41 15.91
N MET A 91 1.54 17.53 15.92
CA MET A 91 1.64 16.41 14.97
C MET A 91 0.92 15.14 15.43
N VAL A 92 0.75 14.93 16.75
CA VAL A 92 0.08 13.75 17.30
C VAL A 92 -1.32 13.51 16.72
N PRO A 93 -2.19 14.51 16.56
CA PRO A 93 -3.51 14.28 15.93
C PRO A 93 -3.41 13.66 14.53
N CYS A 94 -2.42 14.07 13.73
CA CYS A 94 -2.19 13.52 12.40
C CYS A 94 -1.71 12.06 12.47
N LEU A 95 -0.81 11.75 13.40
CA LEU A 95 -0.29 10.40 13.61
C LEU A 95 -1.38 9.45 14.16
N VAL A 96 -2.18 9.93 15.10
CA VAL A 96 -3.34 9.19 15.62
C VAL A 96 -4.37 8.95 14.51
N GLY A 97 -4.55 9.92 13.62
CA GLY A 97 -5.41 9.80 12.46
C GLY A 97 -5.02 8.64 11.53
N MET A 98 -3.74 8.31 11.44
CA MET A 98 -3.30 7.13 10.67
C MET A 98 -3.87 5.82 11.23
N TYR A 99 -3.99 5.71 12.53
CA TYR A 99 -4.55 4.50 13.16
C TYR A 99 -6.02 4.25 12.76
N PHE A 100 -6.76 5.32 12.49
CA PHE A 100 -8.16 5.26 12.05
C PHE A 100 -8.32 5.32 10.53
N MET A 101 -7.25 5.10 9.79
CA MET A 101 -7.25 5.23 8.33
C MET A 101 -8.02 4.11 7.64
N TRP A 102 -8.01 2.92 8.21
CA TRP A 102 -8.76 1.75 7.74
C TRP A 102 -9.59 1.13 8.85
N ASP A 103 -10.65 0.46 8.45
CA ASP A 103 -11.55 -0.26 9.34
C ASP A 103 -11.58 -1.73 8.91
N GLU A 104 -11.02 -2.59 9.76
CA GLU A 104 -10.91 -4.03 9.54
C GLU A 104 -12.25 -4.76 9.75
N ASN A 105 -13.24 -4.11 10.37
CA ASN A 105 -14.51 -4.71 10.72
C ASN A 105 -15.56 -4.53 9.62
N THR A 106 -15.31 -3.64 8.67
CA THR A 106 -16.21 -3.36 7.57
C THR A 106 -15.70 -4.02 6.29
N ILE A 107 -16.49 -4.94 5.75
CA ILE A 107 -16.21 -5.60 4.47
C ILE A 107 -16.43 -4.60 3.34
N THR A 108 -15.50 -4.55 2.40
CA THR A 108 -15.65 -3.80 1.14
C THR A 108 -16.02 -4.74 0.01
N ASP A 109 -16.80 -4.23 -0.95
CA ASP A 109 -17.34 -5.07 -2.03
C ASP A 109 -16.26 -5.54 -3.03
N GLY A 110 -15.17 -4.79 -3.18
CA GLY A 110 -14.09 -5.12 -4.13
C GLY A 110 -14.53 -5.20 -5.59
N ALA A 111 -15.69 -4.59 -5.93
CA ALA A 111 -16.32 -4.76 -7.23
C ALA A 111 -15.45 -4.21 -8.38
N ASN A 112 -14.91 -3.00 -8.22
CA ASN A 112 -14.00 -2.41 -9.20
C ASN A 112 -12.57 -2.88 -9.02
N ASP A 113 -12.17 -3.11 -7.79
CA ASP A 113 -10.83 -3.54 -7.41
C ASP A 113 -10.92 -4.82 -6.58
N ASN A 114 -10.84 -6.03 -7.20
CA ASN A 114 -10.66 -6.18 -8.67
C ASN A 114 -11.51 -7.34 -9.22
N LEU A 115 -12.75 -7.52 -8.73
CA LEU A 115 -13.69 -8.49 -9.33
C LEU A 115 -13.93 -8.20 -10.81
N THR A 116 -13.94 -6.92 -11.21
CA THR A 116 -14.07 -6.52 -12.61
C THR A 116 -12.97 -7.14 -13.48
N GLY A 117 -11.72 -7.14 -13.02
CA GLY A 117 -10.61 -7.77 -13.74
C GLY A 117 -10.79 -9.28 -13.88
N CYS A 118 -11.26 -9.95 -12.82
CA CYS A 118 -11.59 -11.37 -12.86
C CYS A 118 -12.66 -11.67 -13.92
N TYR A 119 -13.76 -10.94 -13.91
CA TYR A 119 -14.86 -11.14 -14.87
C TYR A 119 -14.48 -10.78 -16.30
N MET A 120 -13.69 -9.72 -16.50
CA MET A 120 -13.22 -9.35 -17.84
C MET A 120 -12.39 -10.47 -18.46
N GLY A 121 -11.45 -11.06 -17.76
CA GLY A 121 -10.67 -12.18 -18.25
C GLY A 121 -11.54 -13.37 -18.64
N ILE A 122 -12.50 -13.73 -17.80
CA ILE A 122 -13.46 -14.80 -18.08
C ILE A 122 -14.34 -14.47 -19.29
N ALA A 123 -14.82 -13.22 -19.38
CA ALA A 123 -15.67 -12.76 -20.49
C ALA A 123 -14.93 -12.82 -21.84
N ILE A 124 -13.64 -12.46 -21.86
CA ILE A 124 -12.80 -12.59 -23.06
C ILE A 124 -12.71 -14.05 -23.51
N LEU A 125 -12.38 -14.97 -22.60
CA LEU A 125 -12.31 -16.39 -22.94
C LEU A 125 -13.65 -16.94 -23.42
N LYS A 126 -14.74 -16.49 -22.79
CA LYS A 126 -16.09 -16.86 -23.21
C LYS A 126 -16.41 -16.32 -24.62
N ALA A 127 -16.13 -15.05 -24.87
CA ALA A 127 -16.33 -14.44 -26.18
C ALA A 127 -15.53 -15.14 -27.29
N MET A 128 -14.27 -15.47 -27.02
CA MET A 128 -13.43 -16.24 -27.94
C MET A 128 -14.03 -17.61 -28.24
N LYS A 129 -14.58 -18.28 -27.22
CA LYS A 129 -15.26 -19.58 -27.43
C LYS A 129 -16.54 -19.45 -28.25
N ASP A 130 -17.41 -18.50 -27.88
CA ASP A 130 -18.72 -18.31 -28.50
C ASP A 130 -18.62 -17.87 -29.97
N GLN A 131 -17.58 -17.11 -30.30
CA GLN A 131 -17.31 -16.63 -31.66
C GLN A 131 -16.42 -17.56 -32.48
N GLY A 132 -15.97 -18.68 -31.90
CA GLY A 132 -15.09 -19.62 -32.60
C GLY A 132 -13.70 -19.02 -32.91
N ILE A 133 -13.25 -18.01 -32.14
CA ILE A 133 -11.94 -17.40 -32.34
C ILE A 133 -10.87 -18.40 -31.92
N GLU A 134 -10.02 -18.81 -32.83
CA GLU A 134 -8.87 -19.66 -32.59
C GLU A 134 -7.61 -18.92 -32.96
N LEU A 135 -6.58 -19.10 -32.11
CA LEU A 135 -5.25 -18.53 -32.33
C LEU A 135 -4.29 -19.65 -32.70
N GLU A 136 -3.48 -19.41 -33.70
CA GLU A 136 -2.57 -20.44 -34.21
C GLU A 136 -1.42 -20.74 -33.25
N HIS A 137 -0.81 -19.73 -32.67
CA HIS A 137 0.42 -19.87 -31.89
C HIS A 137 0.37 -19.26 -30.49
N THR A 138 -0.79 -18.73 -30.08
CA THR A 138 -0.91 -18.05 -28.79
C THR A 138 -1.98 -18.71 -27.92
N GLU A 139 -1.60 -19.14 -26.75
CA GLU A 139 -2.54 -19.58 -25.71
C GLU A 139 -3.01 -18.37 -24.91
N VAL A 140 -4.29 -18.34 -24.54
CA VAL A 140 -4.88 -17.28 -23.72
C VAL A 140 -5.47 -17.88 -22.46
N GLY A 141 -5.14 -17.30 -21.33
CA GLY A 141 -5.59 -17.77 -20.02
C GLY A 141 -6.06 -16.66 -19.11
N VAL A 142 -6.66 -17.06 -18.00
CA VAL A 142 -7.02 -16.19 -16.87
C VAL A 142 -6.43 -16.77 -15.62
N ILE A 143 -5.83 -15.91 -14.82
CA ILE A 143 -5.35 -16.20 -13.48
C ILE A 143 -6.22 -15.39 -12.51
N ILE A 144 -6.83 -16.06 -11.56
CA ILE A 144 -7.53 -15.41 -10.45
C ILE A 144 -6.65 -15.63 -9.22
N SER A 145 -5.86 -14.61 -8.89
CA SER A 145 -4.91 -14.67 -7.78
C SER A 145 -5.52 -14.10 -6.51
N GLY A 146 -5.36 -14.77 -5.38
CA GLY A 146 -5.75 -14.25 -4.09
C GLY A 146 -4.62 -13.51 -3.39
N SER A 147 -4.97 -12.80 -2.31
CA SER A 147 -4.02 -12.04 -1.49
C SER A 147 -3.22 -10.99 -2.27
N GLU A 148 -3.87 -10.32 -3.22
CA GLU A 148 -3.28 -9.20 -3.96
C GLU A 148 -3.09 -8.02 -3.02
N GLU A 149 -4.12 -7.65 -2.27
CA GLU A 149 -4.14 -6.56 -1.30
C GLU A 149 -3.15 -6.75 -0.12
N ALA A 150 -2.70 -7.97 0.08
CA ALA A 150 -1.64 -8.31 1.03
C ALA A 150 -0.23 -8.30 0.41
N GLY A 151 -0.06 -7.73 -0.78
CA GLY A 151 1.21 -7.57 -1.49
C GLY A 151 1.45 -8.60 -2.60
N LEU A 152 0.48 -8.79 -3.50
CA LEU A 152 0.59 -9.61 -4.71
C LEU A 152 0.94 -11.09 -4.48
N ARG A 153 0.65 -11.62 -3.28
CA ARG A 153 1.17 -12.94 -2.85
C ARG A 153 0.78 -14.08 -3.78
N GLY A 154 -0.47 -14.10 -4.24
CA GLY A 154 -0.95 -15.14 -5.15
C GLY A 154 -0.27 -15.09 -6.52
N ALA A 155 -0.15 -13.89 -7.09
CA ALA A 155 0.53 -13.69 -8.37
C ALA A 155 2.02 -14.04 -8.28
N MET A 156 2.70 -13.65 -7.19
CA MET A 156 4.10 -13.99 -6.96
C MET A 156 4.31 -15.51 -6.84
N ALA A 157 3.46 -16.19 -6.06
CA ALA A 157 3.53 -17.64 -5.90
C ALA A 157 3.29 -18.35 -7.25
N TRP A 158 2.34 -17.87 -8.04
CA TRP A 158 2.10 -18.41 -9.37
C TRP A 158 3.30 -18.23 -10.31
N CYS A 159 3.88 -17.03 -10.35
CA CYS A 159 5.08 -16.75 -11.14
C CYS A 159 6.27 -17.62 -10.70
N GLU A 160 6.45 -17.80 -9.39
CA GLU A 160 7.52 -18.65 -8.87
C GLU A 160 7.35 -20.11 -9.31
N ALA A 161 6.13 -20.64 -9.21
CA ALA A 161 5.82 -22.02 -9.61
C ALA A 161 6.02 -22.27 -11.12
N HIS A 162 5.99 -21.20 -11.95
CA HIS A 162 6.08 -21.31 -13.39
C HIS A 162 7.35 -20.66 -13.99
N LYS A 163 8.38 -20.44 -13.18
CA LYS A 163 9.66 -19.86 -13.64
C LYS A 163 10.36 -20.66 -14.72
N GLY A 164 10.15 -21.96 -14.76
CA GLY A 164 10.71 -22.86 -15.76
C GLY A 164 9.93 -22.95 -17.07
N GLY A 165 8.84 -22.23 -17.16
CA GLY A 165 7.88 -22.31 -18.26
C GLY A 165 6.62 -23.11 -17.91
N PHE A 166 5.81 -23.34 -18.89
CA PHE A 166 4.56 -24.13 -18.78
C PHE A 166 4.78 -25.44 -19.52
N ASP A 167 4.86 -26.54 -18.78
CA ASP A 167 4.89 -27.89 -19.31
C ASP A 167 3.49 -28.34 -19.74
#